data_681ee8ca789cae72947ad7a07648f511
#
_entry.id   681ee8ca789cae72947ad7a07648f511
#
_cell.length_a   1.000
_cell.length_b   1.000
_cell.length_c   1.000
_cell.angle_alpha   90.00
_cell.angle_beta   90.00
_cell.angle_gamma   90.00
#
_symmetry.space_group_name_H-M   'P 1'
#
loop_
_entity.id
_entity.type
_entity.pdbx_description
1 polymer ?
#
loop_
_entity_poly.entity_id
_entity_poly.type
_entity_poly.pdbx_seq_one_letter_code
_entity_poly.pdbx_strand_id
1 'polypeptide(L)'
;DNLYITSWGNGDAGSTAIVRCSGLIGMVGSVEYDCTDVYNPPTVPVANSNDPYVYVDPWTDRIMKFDMHALLGMTVEWSDNEGQSWSPPTVATGTSIQDHQTIASSPYPAPLHPTTWVFCINGNWQSPLCSSSFDGGLTWTQQVPGSPLNCNSGGLTGHMIGANDGNLYRGNPGCDGEGYSIYRTTDGGLTWTEHPLPTETTGTADTWNFEEAQVHPDDENNLHAMWMGFDNMPYYSYSRDEGDSWSEPLMIAPPTYLEGTGFPAIAAGGEGRVALAYLGDSGNDSWNGYISIITDAFSNNPLITTVQVNEFGDPLDTTADCGYNRCGGFGDFIDILVDQHGRPWFGLSHNLVDEGIFGTFSVGPSLRGPLGPLPEMPAGGPTTLLSNPTGGNMTI
;
A
#
# COMPACT_ATOMS: atom_id res chain seq x y z
N ASP A 1 -4.61 0.22 19.59
CA ASP A 1 -5.11 0.24 18.23
C ASP A 1 -4.91 1.63 17.64
N ASN A 2 -3.82 1.78 16.92
CA ASN A 2 -3.40 3.04 16.32
C ASN A 2 -3.36 2.88 14.79
N LEU A 3 -3.78 3.91 14.08
CA LEU A 3 -3.58 4.07 12.64
C LEU A 3 -2.45 5.08 12.45
N TYR A 4 -1.48 4.73 11.62
CA TYR A 4 -0.40 5.62 11.23
C TYR A 4 -0.59 6.07 9.81
N ILE A 5 -0.41 7.36 9.62
CA ILE A 5 -0.63 8.04 8.35
C ILE A 5 0.62 8.81 8.03
N THR A 6 1.10 8.71 6.83
CA THR A 6 2.26 9.46 6.37
C THR A 6 1.87 10.53 5.36
N SER A 7 2.61 11.63 5.39
CA SER A 7 2.47 12.72 4.42
C SER A 7 3.78 13.51 4.31
N TRP A 8 3.82 14.49 3.45
CA TRP A 8 4.88 15.49 3.47
C TRP A 8 4.73 16.38 4.70
N GLY A 9 5.82 16.52 5.45
CA GLY A 9 5.89 17.41 6.60
C GLY A 9 6.27 18.84 6.22
N ASN A 10 5.71 19.80 6.98
CA ASN A 10 6.07 21.22 6.96
C ASN A 10 5.99 21.92 5.58
N GLY A 11 5.10 21.48 4.70
CA GLY A 11 4.98 22.03 3.35
C GLY A 11 6.27 21.85 2.52
N ASP A 12 6.17 21.81 1.23
CA ASP A 12 7.27 21.96 0.30
C ASP A 12 8.49 21.07 0.49
N ALA A 13 8.44 19.83 0.05
CA ALA A 13 9.63 18.98 -0.06
C ALA A 13 10.43 18.87 1.27
N GLY A 14 9.69 18.75 2.37
CA GLY A 14 10.23 18.49 3.69
C GLY A 14 10.53 17.01 3.92
N SER A 15 10.72 16.65 5.16
CA SER A 15 10.80 15.26 5.60
C SER A 15 9.43 14.60 5.58
N THR A 16 9.43 13.28 5.69
CA THR A 16 8.23 12.51 6.04
C THR A 16 7.59 13.08 7.31
N ALA A 17 6.29 13.30 7.30
CA ALA A 17 5.49 13.51 8.49
C ALA A 17 4.68 12.24 8.79
N ILE A 18 4.50 11.92 10.07
CA ILE A 18 3.69 10.80 10.50
C ILE A 18 2.70 11.27 11.56
N VAL A 19 1.44 11.01 11.30
CA VAL A 19 0.35 11.21 12.24
C VAL A 19 -0.09 9.87 12.78
N ARG A 20 -0.25 9.77 14.09
CA ARG A 20 -0.86 8.62 14.76
C ARG A 20 -2.28 8.99 15.18
N CYS A 21 -3.26 8.23 14.72
CA CYS A 21 -4.64 8.33 15.18
C CYS A 21 -4.98 7.15 16.08
N SER A 22 -5.56 7.42 17.24
CA SER A 22 -5.97 6.44 18.23
C SER A 22 -7.46 6.55 18.57
N GLY A 23 -8.02 5.56 19.27
CA GLY A 23 -9.44 5.57 19.64
C GLY A 23 -10.41 5.14 18.54
N LEU A 24 -9.90 4.63 17.43
CA LEU A 24 -10.68 4.26 16.24
C LEU A 24 -11.55 3.01 16.42
N ILE A 25 -11.48 2.34 17.57
CA ILE A 25 -12.12 1.06 17.80
C ILE A 25 -13.41 1.22 18.61
N GLY A 26 -14.47 0.61 18.10
CA GLY A 26 -15.67 0.28 18.89
C GLY A 26 -16.83 1.25 18.85
N MET A 27 -16.85 2.22 17.97
CA MET A 27 -17.94 3.21 17.98
C MET A 27 -18.76 3.19 16.71
N VAL A 28 -20.00 2.78 16.88
CA VAL A 28 -21.06 2.98 15.91
C VAL A 28 -21.67 4.36 16.19
N GLY A 29 -21.50 5.29 15.24
CA GLY A 29 -22.26 6.55 15.19
C GLY A 29 -21.55 7.82 15.59
N SER A 30 -20.45 7.78 16.33
CA SER A 30 -19.52 8.91 16.50
C SER A 30 -18.17 8.37 16.92
N VAL A 31 -17.15 8.52 16.10
CA VAL A 31 -15.79 8.15 16.46
C VAL A 31 -15.14 9.38 17.07
N GLU A 32 -14.92 9.37 18.37
CA GLU A 32 -13.92 10.26 18.95
C GLU A 32 -12.55 9.61 18.69
N TYR A 33 -11.74 10.23 17.85
CA TYR A 33 -10.37 9.84 17.59
C TYR A 33 -9.44 10.99 17.96
N ASP A 34 -8.27 10.63 18.41
CA ASP A 34 -7.21 11.58 18.73
C ASP A 34 -6.04 11.35 17.76
N CYS A 35 -5.77 12.33 16.93
CA CYS A 35 -4.67 12.30 15.98
C CYS A 35 -3.56 13.25 16.45
N THR A 36 -2.36 12.75 16.51
CA THR A 36 -1.19 13.48 17.00
C THR A 36 -0.02 13.31 16.04
N ASP A 37 0.70 14.39 15.73
CA ASP A 37 1.96 14.31 15.01
C ASP A 37 2.98 13.58 15.89
N VAL A 38 3.45 12.43 15.41
CA VAL A 38 4.47 11.62 16.09
C VAL A 38 5.84 11.73 15.41
N TYR A 39 5.88 12.26 14.20
CA TYR A 39 7.10 12.65 13.50
C TYR A 39 6.79 13.80 12.55
N ASN A 40 7.33 14.96 12.81
CA ASN A 40 7.22 16.14 11.97
C ASN A 40 8.32 17.14 12.32
N PRO A 41 9.58 16.86 11.97
CA PRO A 41 10.69 17.73 12.33
C PRO A 41 10.57 19.10 11.62
N PRO A 42 10.79 20.21 12.35
CA PRO A 42 10.59 21.57 11.83
C PRO A 42 11.57 21.97 10.72
N THR A 43 12.70 21.30 10.63
CA THR A 43 13.70 21.51 9.57
C THR A 43 14.52 20.25 9.37
N VAL A 44 14.62 19.81 8.13
CA VAL A 44 15.54 18.73 7.76
C VAL A 44 16.55 19.29 6.77
N PRO A 45 17.85 19.24 7.09
CA PRO A 45 18.85 19.97 6.32
C PRO A 45 19.03 19.51 4.88
N VAL A 46 18.55 18.34 4.49
CA VAL A 46 18.81 17.73 3.18
C VAL A 46 17.71 16.78 2.69
N ALA A 47 16.66 16.54 3.46
CA ALA A 47 15.62 15.62 3.03
C ALA A 47 14.69 16.31 2.04
N ASN A 48 14.57 15.74 0.88
CA ASN A 48 13.52 15.99 -0.07
C ASN A 48 12.81 14.65 -0.25
N SER A 49 12.00 14.29 0.72
CA SER A 49 11.24 13.04 0.69
C SER A 49 10.08 13.23 -0.27
N ASN A 50 10.23 12.73 -1.48
CA ASN A 50 9.18 12.85 -2.48
C ASN A 50 8.00 11.93 -2.14
N ASP A 51 8.26 10.73 -1.64
CA ASP A 51 7.26 9.69 -1.43
C ASP A 51 7.40 9.16 -0.01
N PRO A 52 6.79 9.84 0.98
CA PRO A 52 6.85 9.41 2.37
C PRO A 52 6.13 8.07 2.56
N TYR A 53 6.73 7.18 3.35
CA TYR A 53 6.18 5.88 3.62
C TYR A 53 6.35 5.50 5.10
N VAL A 54 5.32 4.88 5.66
CA VAL A 54 5.34 4.31 7.00
C VAL A 54 4.86 2.86 6.95
N TYR A 55 5.56 1.99 7.64
CA TYR A 55 5.22 0.58 7.76
C TYR A 55 5.23 0.15 9.21
N VAL A 56 4.22 -0.59 9.63
CA VAL A 56 4.15 -1.19 10.96
C VAL A 56 4.41 -2.69 10.82
N ASP A 57 5.46 -3.17 11.47
CA ASP A 57 5.78 -4.59 11.53
C ASP A 57 4.68 -5.36 12.28
N PRO A 58 3.91 -6.23 11.61
CA PRO A 58 2.78 -6.90 12.26
C PRO A 58 3.18 -7.93 13.32
N TRP A 59 4.47 -8.29 13.41
CA TRP A 59 4.97 -9.26 14.39
C TRP A 59 5.62 -8.63 15.62
N THR A 60 6.08 -7.37 15.52
CA THR A 60 6.81 -6.71 16.60
C THR A 60 6.25 -5.35 16.98
N ASP A 61 5.25 -4.84 16.26
CA ASP A 61 4.68 -3.49 16.39
C ASP A 61 5.72 -2.36 16.17
N ARG A 62 6.92 -2.68 15.64
CA ARG A 62 7.89 -1.66 15.28
C ARG A 62 7.39 -0.85 14.12
N ILE A 63 7.39 0.46 14.28
CA ILE A 63 7.06 1.39 13.21
C ILE A 63 8.35 1.76 12.49
N MET A 64 8.35 1.67 11.17
CA MET A 64 9.47 2.06 10.35
C MET A 64 9.02 3.08 9.32
N LYS A 65 9.83 4.11 9.14
CA LYS A 65 9.66 5.11 8.10
C LYS A 65 10.95 5.29 7.32
N PHE A 66 10.85 5.83 6.14
CA PHE A 66 12.06 6.23 5.41
C PHE A 66 11.91 7.62 4.80
N ASP A 67 13.07 8.25 4.58
CA ASP A 67 13.21 9.50 3.85
C ASP A 67 14.09 9.32 2.64
N MET A 68 13.62 9.83 1.51
CA MET A 68 14.41 9.94 0.29
C MET A 68 15.23 11.23 0.33
N HIS A 69 16.50 11.13 -0.02
CA HIS A 69 17.40 12.28 -0.07
C HIS A 69 17.66 12.66 -1.52
N ALA A 70 16.79 13.46 -2.10
CA ALA A 70 16.93 14.03 -3.45
C ALA A 70 17.25 12.97 -4.54
N LEU A 71 16.58 11.82 -4.51
CA LEU A 71 16.78 10.67 -5.40
C LEU A 71 18.21 10.04 -5.34
N LEU A 72 18.97 10.33 -4.29
CA LEU A 72 20.37 9.88 -4.16
C LEU A 72 20.58 8.78 -3.12
N GLY A 73 19.62 8.54 -2.29
CA GLY A 73 19.69 7.53 -1.23
C GLY A 73 18.54 7.61 -0.27
N MET A 74 18.39 6.56 0.53
CA MET A 74 17.35 6.40 1.52
C MET A 74 17.89 6.20 2.91
N THR A 75 17.31 6.88 3.87
CA THR A 75 17.52 6.59 5.29
C THR A 75 16.23 6.05 5.90
N VAL A 76 16.42 5.14 6.84
CA VAL A 76 15.35 4.50 7.60
C VAL A 76 15.51 4.87 9.06
N GLU A 77 14.40 5.16 9.72
CA GLU A 77 14.29 5.33 11.17
C GLU A 77 13.13 4.47 11.68
N TRP A 78 13.21 4.03 12.92
CA TRP A 78 12.16 3.21 13.54
C TRP A 78 11.79 3.71 14.94
N SER A 79 10.60 3.32 15.38
CA SER A 79 10.09 3.54 16.72
C SER A 79 9.51 2.25 17.29
N ASP A 80 9.87 1.94 18.54
CA ASP A 80 9.32 0.82 19.31
C ASP A 80 8.34 1.28 20.40
N ASN A 81 7.91 2.53 20.37
CA ASN A 81 7.07 3.14 21.38
C ASN A 81 6.01 4.07 20.80
N GLU A 82 5.35 3.60 19.74
CA GLU A 82 4.23 4.30 19.09
C GLU A 82 4.59 5.71 18.57
N GLY A 83 5.82 5.90 18.12
CA GLY A 83 6.29 7.18 17.60
C GLY A 83 6.69 8.20 18.66
N GLN A 84 6.70 7.84 19.97
CA GLN A 84 7.15 8.77 21.03
C GLN A 84 8.63 9.11 20.95
N SER A 85 9.43 8.22 20.40
CA SER A 85 10.82 8.47 20.06
C SER A 85 11.26 7.63 18.87
N TRP A 86 12.21 8.13 18.11
CA TRP A 86 12.73 7.52 16.89
C TRP A 86 14.22 7.22 17.01
N SER A 87 14.66 6.17 16.32
CA SER A 87 16.08 5.84 16.22
C SER A 87 16.85 6.91 15.45
N PRO A 88 18.17 6.94 15.55
CA PRO A 88 18.98 7.65 14.56
C PRO A 88 18.75 7.07 13.16
N PRO A 89 18.83 7.90 12.09
CA PRO A 89 18.67 7.42 10.73
C PRO A 89 19.81 6.45 10.34
N THR A 90 19.43 5.37 9.65
CA THR A 90 20.36 4.40 9.05
C THR A 90 20.21 4.40 7.54
N VAL A 91 21.30 4.23 6.80
CA VAL A 91 21.29 4.22 5.34
C VAL A 91 20.86 2.85 4.84
N ALA A 92 19.69 2.78 4.21
CA ALA A 92 19.20 1.56 3.57
C ALA A 92 19.74 1.38 2.14
N THR A 93 19.98 2.47 1.44
CA THR A 93 20.54 2.46 0.08
C THR A 93 21.28 3.75 -0.21
N GLY A 94 22.28 3.67 -1.08
CA GLY A 94 23.12 4.80 -1.50
C GLY A 94 23.33 4.88 -3.01
N THR A 95 22.53 4.19 -3.82
CA THR A 95 22.58 4.29 -5.28
C THR A 95 21.85 5.55 -5.76
N SER A 96 22.31 6.12 -6.88
CA SER A 96 21.74 7.35 -7.45
C SER A 96 20.53 7.07 -8.32
N ILE A 97 19.65 8.06 -8.44
CA ILE A 97 18.41 8.07 -9.24
C ILE A 97 17.52 6.88 -8.85
N GLN A 98 16.80 7.07 -7.77
CA GLN A 98 15.93 6.06 -7.17
C GLN A 98 14.52 6.63 -7.05
N ASP A 99 13.52 5.77 -7.24
CA ASP A 99 12.12 6.11 -7.14
C ASP A 99 11.29 4.87 -6.80
N HIS A 100 10.06 5.05 -6.35
CA HIS A 100 9.14 3.97 -5.96
C HIS A 100 9.75 2.97 -4.99
N GLN A 101 9.88 3.44 -3.77
CA GLN A 101 10.41 2.67 -2.66
C GLN A 101 9.30 1.90 -1.94
N THR A 102 9.67 0.74 -1.41
CA THR A 102 8.80 -0.06 -0.57
C THR A 102 9.61 -0.76 0.51
N ILE A 103 9.00 -0.95 1.68
CA ILE A 103 9.60 -1.66 2.80
C ILE A 103 8.58 -2.62 3.40
N ALA A 104 9.01 -3.81 3.77
CA ALA A 104 8.22 -4.76 4.54
C ALA A 104 9.10 -5.61 5.44
N SER A 105 8.47 -6.29 6.38
CA SER A 105 9.10 -7.29 7.24
C SER A 105 8.44 -8.65 7.03
N SER A 106 9.12 -9.70 7.46
CA SER A 106 8.55 -11.04 7.57
C SER A 106 9.17 -11.79 8.75
N PRO A 107 8.52 -12.84 9.28
CA PRO A 107 9.09 -13.67 10.33
C PRO A 107 10.20 -14.62 9.83
N TYR A 108 10.83 -14.28 8.70
CA TYR A 108 12.04 -14.99 8.27
C TYR A 108 13.12 -14.90 9.35
N PRO A 109 13.78 -16.00 9.72
CA PRO A 109 14.71 -16.02 10.84
C PRO A 109 15.85 -15.03 10.69
N ALA A 110 15.92 -14.07 11.59
CA ALA A 110 17.01 -13.13 11.71
C ALA A 110 17.78 -13.36 13.01
N PRO A 111 19.11 -13.29 13.02
CA PRO A 111 19.90 -13.63 14.19
C PRO A 111 19.78 -12.62 15.35
N LEU A 112 19.39 -11.38 15.08
CA LEU A 112 19.40 -10.30 16.06
C LEU A 112 18.05 -9.58 16.20
N HIS A 113 17.03 -10.00 15.47
CA HIS A 113 15.68 -9.44 15.54
C HIS A 113 14.63 -10.52 15.22
N PRO A 114 13.41 -10.45 15.77
CA PRO A 114 12.37 -11.44 15.47
C PRO A 114 11.96 -11.51 14.01
N THR A 115 12.10 -10.40 13.27
CA THR A 115 11.74 -10.28 11.86
C THR A 115 12.91 -9.81 11.02
N THR A 116 12.94 -10.23 9.76
CA THR A 116 13.81 -9.69 8.72
C THR A 116 13.08 -8.56 8.02
N TRP A 117 13.79 -7.47 7.77
CA TRP A 117 13.30 -6.31 7.03
C TRP A 117 13.91 -6.27 5.65
N VAL A 118 13.10 -5.97 4.67
CA VAL A 118 13.56 -5.79 3.28
C VAL A 118 13.07 -4.45 2.76
N PHE A 119 13.96 -3.72 2.13
CA PHE A 119 13.72 -2.46 1.46
C PHE A 119 14.04 -2.62 -0.02
N CYS A 120 13.12 -2.29 -0.91
CA CYS A 120 13.33 -2.31 -2.35
C CYS A 120 13.01 -0.95 -2.96
N ILE A 121 13.72 -0.61 -4.03
CA ILE A 121 13.55 0.64 -4.77
C ILE A 121 13.99 0.48 -6.21
N ASN A 122 13.28 1.08 -7.14
CA ASN A 122 13.69 1.12 -8.53
C ASN A 122 14.91 2.03 -8.70
N GLY A 123 15.96 1.48 -9.28
CA GLY A 123 17.17 2.23 -9.63
C GLY A 123 17.23 2.51 -11.12
N ASN A 124 17.37 3.79 -11.52
CA ASN A 124 17.51 4.19 -12.92
C ASN A 124 16.38 3.69 -13.85
N TRP A 125 15.15 3.59 -13.35
CA TRP A 125 13.98 3.07 -14.10
C TRP A 125 14.15 1.62 -14.60
N GLN A 126 15.03 0.89 -13.95
CA GLN A 126 15.29 -0.53 -14.21
C GLN A 126 14.69 -1.40 -13.09
N SER A 127 14.97 -2.68 -13.15
CA SER A 127 14.56 -3.63 -12.12
C SER A 127 14.89 -3.13 -10.71
N PRO A 128 14.03 -3.38 -9.73
CA PRO A 128 14.27 -2.94 -8.36
C PRO A 128 15.56 -3.52 -7.79
N LEU A 129 16.17 -2.74 -6.91
CA LEU A 129 17.29 -3.15 -6.07
C LEU A 129 16.81 -3.25 -4.62
N CYS A 130 17.13 -4.36 -3.96
CA CYS A 130 16.68 -4.64 -2.60
C CYS A 130 17.85 -4.75 -1.63
N SER A 131 17.66 -4.26 -0.41
CA SER A 131 18.56 -4.43 0.73
C SER A 131 17.81 -5.10 1.87
N SER A 132 18.50 -5.94 2.63
CA SER A 132 17.92 -6.64 3.78
C SER A 132 18.57 -6.23 5.09
N SER A 133 17.78 -6.18 6.15
CA SER A 133 18.26 -6.01 7.52
C SER A 133 17.84 -7.21 8.38
N PHE A 134 18.82 -7.84 9.02
CA PHE A 134 18.63 -8.98 9.90
C PHE A 134 18.80 -8.60 11.39
N ASP A 135 18.83 -7.31 11.68
CA ASP A 135 19.05 -6.74 13.01
C ASP A 135 18.06 -5.61 13.35
N GLY A 136 16.89 -5.64 12.69
CA GLY A 136 15.80 -4.70 12.97
C GLY A 136 16.04 -3.29 12.44
N GLY A 137 16.77 -3.13 11.35
CA GLY A 137 17.02 -1.85 10.68
C GLY A 137 18.32 -1.16 11.12
N LEU A 138 19.13 -1.78 12.00
CA LEU A 138 20.40 -1.20 12.43
C LEU A 138 21.43 -1.19 11.30
N THR A 139 21.51 -2.29 10.54
CA THR A 139 22.40 -2.39 9.39
C THR A 139 21.66 -3.00 8.21
N TRP A 140 22.10 -2.66 7.01
CA TRP A 140 21.51 -3.10 5.75
C TRP A 140 22.57 -3.78 4.88
N THR A 141 22.19 -4.83 4.19
CA THR A 141 23.06 -5.52 3.24
C THR A 141 23.35 -4.63 2.03
N GLN A 142 24.36 -5.00 1.26
CA GLN A 142 24.52 -4.45 -0.08
C GLN A 142 23.27 -4.76 -0.91
N GLN A 143 22.87 -3.81 -1.75
CA GLN A 143 21.74 -4.00 -2.67
C GLN A 143 21.98 -5.15 -3.64
N VAL A 144 20.95 -5.96 -3.81
CA VAL A 144 20.87 -7.06 -4.79
C VAL A 144 19.69 -6.82 -5.74
N PRO A 145 19.68 -7.40 -6.95
CA PRO A 145 18.51 -7.34 -7.81
C PRO A 145 17.25 -7.90 -7.10
N GLY A 146 16.14 -7.14 -7.13
CA GLY A 146 14.84 -7.57 -6.63
C GLY A 146 14.05 -8.41 -7.64
N SER A 147 14.73 -9.02 -8.61
CA SER A 147 14.19 -9.87 -9.66
C SER A 147 15.21 -10.97 -10.02
N PRO A 148 14.82 -12.02 -10.74
CA PRO A 148 15.75 -13.03 -11.22
C PRO A 148 16.89 -12.43 -12.05
N LEU A 149 18.04 -13.09 -12.06
CA LEU A 149 19.16 -12.70 -12.90
C LEU A 149 18.74 -12.69 -14.38
N ASN A 150 19.09 -11.63 -15.09
CA ASN A 150 18.70 -11.36 -16.48
C ASN A 150 17.23 -10.96 -16.70
N CYS A 151 16.49 -10.70 -15.65
CA CYS A 151 15.18 -10.09 -15.71
C CYS A 151 15.33 -8.57 -15.84
N ASN A 152 14.63 -7.97 -16.77
CA ASN A 152 14.48 -6.51 -16.87
C ASN A 152 13.00 -6.20 -16.66
N SER A 153 12.58 -6.21 -15.40
CA SER A 153 11.19 -6.00 -15.04
C SER A 153 10.73 -4.56 -15.14
N GLY A 154 11.57 -3.60 -15.48
CA GLY A 154 11.19 -2.19 -15.67
C GLY A 154 10.03 -1.68 -14.82
N GLY A 155 9.64 -0.43 -15.00
CA GLY A 155 8.42 0.12 -14.38
C GLY A 155 8.48 0.31 -12.87
N LEU A 156 7.34 0.59 -12.29
CA LEU A 156 7.22 0.96 -10.88
C LEU A 156 6.94 -0.27 -10.00
N THR A 157 7.48 -0.24 -8.79
CA THR A 157 7.33 -1.31 -7.81
C THR A 157 6.06 -1.10 -7.00
N GLY A 158 5.20 -2.11 -6.98
CA GLY A 158 4.09 -2.18 -6.02
C GLY A 158 4.59 -2.32 -4.58
N HIS A 159 3.70 -2.13 -3.62
CA HIS A 159 4.01 -2.28 -2.20
C HIS A 159 4.42 -3.73 -1.90
N MET A 160 5.46 -3.87 -1.10
CA MET A 160 5.94 -5.17 -0.64
C MET A 160 5.20 -5.57 0.64
N ILE A 161 4.97 -6.86 0.79
CA ILE A 161 4.30 -7.42 1.97
C ILE A 161 4.95 -8.74 2.40
N GLY A 162 5.01 -8.97 3.70
CA GLY A 162 5.44 -10.24 4.27
C GLY A 162 4.28 -11.15 4.60
N ALA A 163 4.53 -12.45 4.51
CA ALA A 163 3.60 -13.52 4.87
C ALA A 163 4.02 -14.22 6.16
N ASN A 164 3.09 -14.92 6.81
CA ASN A 164 3.34 -15.63 8.07
C ASN A 164 4.31 -16.80 7.94
N ASP A 165 4.55 -17.29 6.73
CA ASP A 165 5.52 -18.34 6.42
C ASP A 165 6.97 -17.84 6.28
N GLY A 166 7.18 -16.53 6.35
CA GLY A 166 8.49 -15.88 6.23
C GLY A 166 8.82 -15.38 4.83
N ASN A 167 8.00 -15.66 3.83
CA ASN A 167 8.15 -15.15 2.48
C ASN A 167 7.80 -13.66 2.41
N LEU A 168 8.37 -12.96 1.43
CA LEU A 168 7.94 -11.62 1.06
C LEU A 168 7.54 -11.60 -0.42
N TYR A 169 6.58 -10.77 -0.72
CA TYR A 169 5.99 -10.64 -2.05
C TYR A 169 5.93 -9.18 -2.47
N ARG A 170 6.07 -8.93 -3.78
CA ARG A 170 6.04 -7.60 -4.36
C ARG A 170 5.55 -7.69 -5.81
N GLY A 171 4.65 -6.79 -6.21
CA GLY A 171 4.23 -6.67 -7.61
C GLY A 171 5.18 -5.80 -8.43
N ASN A 172 5.30 -6.12 -9.73
CA ASN A 172 6.05 -5.34 -10.72
C ASN A 172 5.62 -5.77 -12.13
N PRO A 173 6.01 -5.05 -13.19
CA PRO A 173 5.94 -5.60 -14.53
C PRO A 173 6.71 -6.92 -14.67
N GLY A 174 6.31 -7.76 -15.59
CA GLY A 174 6.98 -9.03 -15.89
C GLY A 174 8.40 -8.83 -16.42
N CYS A 175 9.21 -9.89 -16.35
CA CYS A 175 10.63 -9.86 -16.71
C CYS A 175 10.91 -9.39 -18.14
N ASP A 176 10.02 -9.70 -19.06
CA ASP A 176 10.15 -9.28 -20.47
C ASP A 176 9.40 -7.97 -20.78
N GLY A 177 8.93 -7.28 -19.73
CA GLY A 177 8.10 -6.07 -19.85
C GLY A 177 6.69 -6.35 -20.37
N GLU A 178 6.27 -7.62 -20.33
CA GLU A 178 4.93 -8.05 -20.71
C GLU A 178 4.10 -8.38 -19.47
N GLY A 179 2.92 -7.75 -19.34
CA GLY A 179 2.01 -7.97 -18.23
C GLY A 179 2.59 -7.63 -16.86
N TYR A 180 2.03 -8.24 -15.84
CA TYR A 180 2.44 -8.07 -14.44
C TYR A 180 2.89 -9.40 -13.84
N SER A 181 3.78 -9.32 -12.88
CA SER A 181 4.28 -10.47 -12.11
C SER A 181 4.33 -10.16 -10.63
N ILE A 182 4.19 -11.19 -9.82
CA ILE A 182 4.55 -11.15 -8.41
C ILE A 182 5.94 -11.73 -8.24
N TYR A 183 6.79 -11.00 -7.55
CA TYR A 183 8.14 -11.42 -7.20
C TYR A 183 8.16 -11.90 -5.77
N ARG A 184 8.67 -13.12 -5.55
CA ARG A 184 8.76 -13.76 -4.24
C ARG A 184 10.21 -13.93 -3.81
N THR A 185 10.48 -13.68 -2.54
CA THR A 185 11.72 -14.08 -1.87
C THR A 185 11.40 -15.01 -0.70
N THR A 186 12.20 -16.06 -0.57
CA THR A 186 12.11 -17.06 0.52
C THR A 186 13.36 -17.07 1.39
N ASP A 187 14.29 -16.14 1.18
CA ASP A 187 15.58 -16.04 1.84
C ASP A 187 15.86 -14.65 2.45
N GLY A 188 14.77 -13.94 2.79
CA GLY A 188 14.87 -12.63 3.42
C GLY A 188 15.36 -11.53 2.47
N GLY A 189 15.02 -11.60 1.19
CA GLY A 189 15.29 -10.55 0.21
C GLY A 189 16.63 -10.68 -0.53
N LEU A 190 17.35 -11.79 -0.35
CA LEU A 190 18.65 -11.98 -1.00
C LEU A 190 18.52 -12.47 -2.44
N THR A 191 17.50 -13.28 -2.73
CA THR A 191 17.16 -13.71 -4.10
C THR A 191 15.66 -13.65 -4.35
N TRP A 192 15.28 -13.50 -5.61
CA TRP A 192 13.88 -13.33 -6.01
C TRP A 192 13.51 -14.25 -7.17
N THR A 193 12.29 -14.77 -7.14
CA THR A 193 11.67 -15.55 -8.22
C THR A 193 10.48 -14.78 -8.79
N GLU A 194 10.23 -14.94 -10.07
CA GLU A 194 9.09 -14.33 -10.76
C GLU A 194 7.92 -15.34 -10.83
N HIS A 195 6.71 -14.83 -10.59
CA HIS A 195 5.44 -15.55 -10.67
C HIS A 195 4.46 -14.72 -11.51
N PRO A 196 4.37 -14.99 -12.84
CA PRO A 196 3.54 -14.20 -13.74
C PRO A 196 2.06 -14.24 -13.37
N LEU A 197 1.41 -13.07 -13.34
CA LEU A 197 -0.04 -12.97 -13.21
C LEU A 197 -0.73 -13.33 -14.54
N PRO A 198 -1.97 -13.80 -14.53
CA PRO A 198 -2.74 -14.13 -15.74
C PRO A 198 -3.25 -12.86 -16.42
N THR A 199 -2.32 -11.99 -16.81
CA THR A 199 -2.63 -10.72 -17.50
C THR A 199 -2.67 -10.93 -19.00
N GLU A 200 -3.48 -10.14 -19.70
CA GLU A 200 -3.45 -10.13 -21.17
C GLU A 200 -2.14 -9.50 -21.65
N THR A 201 -1.47 -10.17 -22.58
CA THR A 201 -0.14 -9.78 -23.08
C THR A 201 -0.20 -8.77 -24.23
N THR A 202 -1.39 -8.35 -24.66
CA THR A 202 -1.56 -7.50 -25.84
C THR A 202 -2.19 -6.17 -25.49
N GLY A 203 -1.35 -5.17 -25.35
CA GLY A 203 -1.74 -3.78 -25.16
C GLY A 203 -0.58 -2.98 -24.58
N THR A 204 -0.45 -1.75 -24.94
CA THR A 204 0.36 -0.80 -24.18
C THR A 204 -0.55 -0.27 -23.08
N ALA A 205 -0.23 -0.54 -21.83
CA ALA A 205 -0.85 0.18 -20.73
C ALA A 205 -0.78 1.68 -21.05
N ASP A 206 -1.88 2.37 -20.92
CA ASP A 206 -1.83 3.82 -21.00
C ASP A 206 -0.90 4.28 -19.87
N THR A 207 0.04 5.14 -20.17
CA THR A 207 1.16 5.53 -19.28
C THR A 207 0.74 6.15 -17.95
N TRP A 208 -0.54 6.29 -17.70
CA TRP A 208 -1.15 6.77 -16.46
C TRP A 208 -1.63 5.64 -15.53
N ASN A 209 -1.78 4.43 -16.02
CA ASN A 209 -2.03 3.28 -15.16
C ASN A 209 -0.66 2.78 -14.71
N PHE A 210 -0.23 3.32 -13.62
CA PHE A 210 1.01 2.96 -12.93
C PHE A 210 1.20 1.45 -13.04
N GLU A 211 2.31 1.06 -13.62
CA GLU A 211 2.71 -0.32 -13.95
C GLU A 211 2.88 -1.18 -12.69
N GLU A 212 1.99 -1.00 -11.73
CA GLU A 212 2.01 -1.67 -10.44
C GLU A 212 0.95 -2.74 -10.36
N ALA A 213 1.36 -3.96 -10.04
CA ALA A 213 0.49 -4.95 -9.44
C ALA A 213 0.66 -4.92 -7.94
N GLN A 214 -0.41 -5.10 -7.21
CA GLN A 214 -0.40 -5.19 -5.76
C GLN A 214 -0.71 -6.61 -5.32
N VAL A 215 -0.11 -7.05 -4.22
CA VAL A 215 -0.29 -8.40 -3.66
C VAL A 215 -0.38 -8.35 -2.15
N HIS A 216 -1.25 -9.17 -1.58
CA HIS A 216 -1.34 -9.35 -0.14
C HIS A 216 -1.65 -10.81 0.22
N PRO A 217 -0.90 -11.44 1.13
CA PRO A 217 -1.25 -12.76 1.67
C PRO A 217 -2.42 -12.63 2.65
N ASP A 218 -3.31 -13.62 2.67
CA ASP A 218 -4.28 -13.80 3.74
C ASP A 218 -3.65 -14.49 4.98
N ASP A 219 -4.42 -14.66 6.06
CA ASP A 219 -3.93 -15.27 7.30
C ASP A 219 -3.41 -16.71 7.12
N GLU A 220 -3.82 -17.40 6.03
CA GLU A 220 -3.38 -18.76 5.66
C GLU A 220 -2.29 -18.76 4.57
N ASN A 221 -1.72 -17.60 4.25
CA ASN A 221 -0.71 -17.36 3.22
C ASN A 221 -1.18 -17.62 1.77
N ASN A 222 -2.49 -17.67 1.49
CA ASN A 222 -2.93 -17.60 0.11
C ASN A 222 -2.72 -16.16 -0.39
N LEU A 223 -2.29 -16.01 -1.63
CA LEU A 223 -2.02 -14.71 -2.21
C LEU A 223 -3.23 -14.16 -2.93
N HIS A 224 -3.46 -12.89 -2.77
CA HIS A 224 -4.45 -12.11 -3.48
C HIS A 224 -3.74 -11.01 -4.24
N ALA A 225 -3.98 -10.90 -5.55
CA ALA A 225 -3.33 -9.90 -6.39
C ALA A 225 -4.36 -9.02 -7.11
N MET A 226 -4.02 -7.74 -7.29
CA MET A 226 -4.82 -6.76 -8.00
C MET A 226 -3.94 -5.98 -8.96
N TRP A 227 -4.46 -5.67 -10.14
CA TRP A 227 -3.82 -4.83 -11.15
C TRP A 227 -4.85 -4.09 -11.99
N MET A 228 -4.40 -3.09 -12.72
CA MET A 228 -5.20 -2.45 -13.75
C MET A 228 -4.93 -3.12 -15.09
N GLY A 229 -5.98 -3.57 -15.76
CA GLY A 229 -5.89 -4.16 -17.10
C GLY A 229 -5.60 -3.11 -18.18
N PHE A 230 -5.23 -3.56 -19.37
CA PHE A 230 -5.01 -2.69 -20.52
C PHE A 230 -6.27 -1.97 -21.00
N ASP A 231 -7.43 -2.42 -20.55
CA ASP A 231 -8.73 -1.78 -20.75
C ASP A 231 -9.05 -0.72 -19.66
N ASN A 232 -8.09 -0.40 -18.80
CA ASN A 232 -8.22 0.51 -17.66
C ASN A 232 -9.23 0.05 -16.61
N MET A 233 -9.49 -1.26 -16.51
CA MET A 233 -10.38 -1.82 -15.50
C MET A 233 -9.61 -2.58 -14.41
N PRO A 234 -10.14 -2.65 -13.17
CA PRO A 234 -9.47 -3.32 -12.07
C PRO A 234 -9.71 -4.83 -12.13
N TYR A 235 -8.65 -5.60 -12.09
CA TYR A 235 -8.67 -7.06 -12.09
C TYR A 235 -8.11 -7.63 -10.79
N TYR A 236 -8.59 -8.79 -10.45
CA TYR A 236 -8.21 -9.55 -9.27
C TYR A 236 -7.98 -11.01 -9.62
N SER A 237 -6.99 -11.62 -8.97
CA SER A 237 -6.74 -13.06 -9.01
C SER A 237 -6.19 -13.52 -7.66
N TYR A 238 -6.27 -14.82 -7.37
CA TYR A 238 -5.68 -15.42 -6.19
C TYR A 238 -4.82 -16.63 -6.54
N SER A 239 -3.87 -16.93 -5.65
CA SER A 239 -3.04 -18.13 -5.68
C SER A 239 -3.12 -18.85 -4.33
N ARG A 240 -3.13 -20.19 -4.35
CA ARG A 240 -3.09 -21.04 -3.16
C ARG A 240 -1.81 -21.88 -3.07
N ASP A 241 -0.82 -21.54 -3.86
CA ASP A 241 0.45 -22.24 -4.02
C ASP A 241 1.60 -21.25 -4.16
N GLU A 242 1.59 -20.20 -3.35
CA GLU A 242 2.67 -19.18 -3.25
C GLU A 242 2.98 -18.46 -4.58
N GLY A 243 1.99 -18.37 -5.48
CA GLY A 243 2.11 -17.69 -6.77
C GLY A 243 2.49 -18.62 -7.93
N ASP A 244 2.67 -19.92 -7.69
CA ASP A 244 3.02 -20.88 -8.76
C ASP A 244 1.87 -21.06 -9.76
N SER A 245 0.62 -20.90 -9.32
CA SER A 245 -0.54 -20.81 -10.21
C SER A 245 -1.55 -19.78 -9.69
N TRP A 246 -2.33 -19.22 -10.61
CA TRP A 246 -3.31 -18.17 -10.33
C TRP A 246 -4.69 -18.56 -10.83
N SER A 247 -5.74 -18.09 -10.14
CA SER A 247 -7.12 -18.20 -10.63
C SER A 247 -7.32 -17.40 -11.92
N GLU A 248 -8.38 -17.71 -12.68
CA GLU A 248 -8.80 -16.84 -13.78
C GLU A 248 -9.04 -15.41 -13.28
N PRO A 249 -8.64 -14.40 -14.07
CA PRO A 249 -8.84 -12.99 -13.70
C PRO A 249 -10.31 -12.65 -13.55
N LEU A 250 -10.61 -11.93 -12.47
CA LEU A 250 -11.94 -11.43 -12.18
C LEU A 250 -11.96 -9.91 -12.29
N MET A 251 -12.74 -9.35 -13.22
CA MET A 251 -12.96 -7.91 -13.31
C MET A 251 -13.77 -7.45 -12.10
N ILE A 252 -13.26 -6.50 -11.33
CA ILE A 252 -13.83 -6.04 -10.05
C ILE A 252 -14.94 -5.01 -10.28
N ALA A 253 -14.74 -4.10 -11.24
CA ALA A 253 -15.73 -3.10 -11.62
C ALA A 253 -15.97 -3.16 -13.14
N PRO A 254 -17.23 -3.25 -13.59
CA PRO A 254 -17.51 -3.31 -15.01
C PRO A 254 -17.41 -1.94 -15.69
N PRO A 255 -17.05 -1.88 -16.99
CA PRO A 255 -16.92 -0.62 -17.74
C PRO A 255 -18.22 0.21 -17.83
N THR A 256 -19.37 -0.40 -17.58
CA THR A 256 -20.65 0.32 -17.50
C THR A 256 -20.84 1.11 -16.22
N TYR A 257 -19.97 0.90 -15.24
CA TYR A 257 -19.98 1.57 -13.95
C TYR A 257 -18.89 2.64 -13.87
N LEU A 258 -17.71 2.35 -14.43
CA LEU A 258 -16.55 3.26 -14.47
C LEU A 258 -16.05 3.39 -15.92
N GLU A 259 -15.55 4.56 -16.28
CA GLU A 259 -14.92 4.81 -17.57
C GLU A 259 -13.41 4.49 -17.55
N GLY A 260 -12.79 4.55 -16.36
CA GLY A 260 -11.40 4.20 -16.13
C GLY A 260 -11.10 4.03 -14.66
N THR A 261 -9.98 3.38 -14.36
CA THR A 261 -9.49 3.18 -12.99
C THR A 261 -7.98 3.37 -12.89
N GLY A 262 -7.49 3.60 -11.69
CA GLY A 262 -6.07 3.72 -11.41
C GLY A 262 -5.75 3.46 -9.94
N PHE A 263 -4.46 3.36 -9.64
CA PHE A 263 -3.94 3.17 -8.28
C PHE A 263 -4.53 1.93 -7.58
N PRO A 264 -4.08 0.72 -7.91
CA PRO A 264 -4.52 -0.47 -7.19
C PRO A 264 -3.91 -0.52 -5.79
N ALA A 265 -4.72 -0.90 -4.80
CA ALA A 265 -4.24 -1.28 -3.47
C ALA A 265 -5.06 -2.46 -2.94
N ILE A 266 -4.43 -3.36 -2.19
CA ILE A 266 -5.06 -4.59 -1.73
C ILE A 266 -4.65 -4.92 -0.31
N ALA A 267 -5.59 -5.38 0.50
CA ALA A 267 -5.34 -5.96 1.82
C ALA A 267 -6.20 -7.20 2.03
N ALA A 268 -5.60 -8.26 2.52
CA ALA A 268 -6.30 -9.48 2.87
C ALA A 268 -6.40 -9.64 4.39
N GLY A 269 -7.41 -10.36 4.82
CA GLY A 269 -7.62 -10.72 6.21
C GLY A 269 -7.58 -12.24 6.39
N GLY A 270 -8.67 -12.83 6.92
CA GLY A 270 -8.82 -14.27 7.03
C GLY A 270 -8.91 -14.96 5.67
N GLU A 271 -8.84 -16.28 5.67
CA GLU A 271 -8.80 -17.11 4.47
C GLU A 271 -9.86 -16.72 3.43
N GLY A 272 -9.40 -16.33 2.22
CA GLY A 272 -10.25 -15.94 1.11
C GLY A 272 -11.04 -14.65 1.32
N ARG A 273 -10.60 -13.74 2.19
CA ARG A 273 -11.25 -12.48 2.50
C ARG A 273 -10.34 -11.31 2.18
N VAL A 274 -10.78 -10.45 1.28
CA VAL A 274 -9.93 -9.40 0.73
C VAL A 274 -10.71 -8.10 0.51
N ALA A 275 -10.03 -6.98 0.71
CA ALA A 275 -10.44 -5.65 0.33
C ALA A 275 -9.51 -5.12 -0.77
N LEU A 276 -10.11 -4.52 -1.78
CA LEU A 276 -9.46 -3.98 -2.96
C LEU A 276 -9.83 -2.50 -3.06
N ALA A 277 -8.84 -1.62 -3.07
CA ALA A 277 -9.07 -0.20 -3.21
C ALA A 277 -8.52 0.32 -4.54
N TYR A 278 -9.19 1.30 -5.11
CA TYR A 278 -8.80 1.94 -6.35
C TYR A 278 -9.48 3.28 -6.52
N LEU A 279 -8.90 4.12 -7.37
CA LEU A 279 -9.57 5.31 -7.87
C LEU A 279 -10.31 4.98 -9.16
N GLY A 280 -11.49 5.54 -9.36
CA GLY A 280 -12.29 5.27 -10.56
C GLY A 280 -13.00 6.52 -11.07
N ASP A 281 -12.96 6.69 -12.40
CA ASP A 281 -13.75 7.72 -13.09
C ASP A 281 -15.16 7.22 -13.36
N SER A 282 -16.13 7.84 -12.73
CA SER A 282 -17.56 7.56 -12.96
C SER A 282 -18.15 8.28 -14.18
N GLY A 283 -17.31 8.91 -15.00
CA GLY A 283 -17.62 9.66 -16.19
C GLY A 283 -17.46 11.17 -16.05
N ASN A 284 -17.02 11.81 -17.13
CA ASN A 284 -16.72 13.25 -17.19
C ASN A 284 -15.62 13.70 -16.22
N ASP A 285 -14.56 12.96 -16.09
CA ASP A 285 -13.45 13.18 -15.14
C ASP A 285 -13.91 13.26 -13.68
N SER A 286 -15.00 12.56 -13.35
CA SER A 286 -15.53 12.48 -11.99
C SER A 286 -14.90 11.32 -11.24
N TRP A 287 -13.70 11.53 -10.75
CA TRP A 287 -12.92 10.53 -10.02
C TRP A 287 -13.37 10.37 -8.57
N ASN A 288 -13.40 9.14 -8.12
CA ASN A 288 -13.80 8.80 -6.75
C ASN A 288 -12.95 7.64 -6.24
N GLY A 289 -12.82 7.53 -4.92
CA GLY A 289 -12.24 6.35 -4.28
C GLY A 289 -13.26 5.24 -4.10
N TYR A 290 -12.86 4.00 -4.34
CA TYR A 290 -13.70 2.82 -4.18
C TYR A 290 -13.02 1.75 -3.35
N ILE A 291 -13.83 1.04 -2.55
CA ILE A 291 -13.44 -0.23 -1.94
C ILE A 291 -14.36 -1.32 -2.46
N SER A 292 -13.78 -2.41 -2.95
CA SER A 292 -14.49 -3.65 -3.25
C SER A 292 -14.10 -4.72 -2.25
N ILE A 293 -15.08 -5.41 -1.67
CA ILE A 293 -14.89 -6.47 -0.67
C ILE A 293 -15.31 -7.80 -1.27
N ILE A 294 -14.48 -8.82 -1.08
CA ILE A 294 -14.76 -10.21 -1.39
C ILE A 294 -14.55 -11.03 -0.11
N THR A 295 -15.54 -11.80 0.32
CA THR A 295 -15.46 -12.62 1.54
C THR A 295 -15.44 -14.12 1.29
N ASP A 296 -15.52 -14.53 0.03
CA ASP A 296 -15.60 -15.90 -0.45
C ASP A 296 -14.78 -16.08 -1.75
N ALA A 297 -13.57 -15.53 -1.77
CA ALA A 297 -12.72 -15.43 -2.95
C ALA A 297 -12.49 -16.76 -3.68
N PHE A 298 -12.52 -17.87 -2.95
CA PHE A 298 -12.31 -19.21 -3.51
C PHE A 298 -13.59 -19.89 -4.01
N SER A 299 -14.72 -19.19 -3.96
CA SER A 299 -15.97 -19.70 -4.57
C SER A 299 -15.91 -19.60 -6.09
N ASN A 300 -16.68 -20.45 -6.78
CA ASN A 300 -16.79 -20.40 -8.25
C ASN A 300 -17.44 -19.11 -8.77
N ASN A 301 -18.06 -18.37 -7.90
CA ASN A 301 -18.77 -17.13 -8.24
C ASN A 301 -18.75 -16.20 -7.01
N PRO A 302 -17.62 -15.58 -6.71
CA PRO A 302 -17.46 -14.78 -5.51
C PRO A 302 -18.37 -13.55 -5.54
N LEU A 303 -18.89 -13.20 -4.37
CA LEU A 303 -19.69 -11.99 -4.20
C LEU A 303 -18.78 -10.79 -4.02
N ILE A 304 -18.89 -9.82 -4.92
CA ILE A 304 -18.20 -8.54 -4.83
C ILE A 304 -19.17 -7.47 -4.36
N THR A 305 -18.79 -6.77 -3.31
CA THR A 305 -19.52 -5.59 -2.83
C THR A 305 -18.63 -4.37 -2.95
N THR A 306 -19.03 -3.39 -3.77
CA THR A 306 -18.27 -2.16 -4.00
C THR A 306 -18.99 -0.96 -3.44
N VAL A 307 -18.24 -0.07 -2.80
CA VAL A 307 -18.73 1.20 -2.24
C VAL A 307 -17.79 2.34 -2.60
N GLN A 308 -18.36 3.51 -2.87
CA GLN A 308 -17.62 4.76 -2.99
C GLN A 308 -17.22 5.24 -1.59
N VAL A 309 -16.01 5.74 -1.44
CA VAL A 309 -15.41 6.16 -0.16
C VAL A 309 -15.65 7.62 0.17
N ASN A 310 -15.40 8.50 -0.80
CA ASN A 310 -15.68 9.93 -0.64
C ASN A 310 -17.18 10.22 -0.73
N GLU A 311 -17.59 11.38 -0.26
CA GLU A 311 -19.01 11.77 -0.26
C GLU A 311 -19.61 11.76 -1.67
N PHE A 312 -20.83 11.28 -1.77
CA PHE A 312 -21.53 11.25 -3.06
C PHE A 312 -21.79 12.68 -3.56
N GLY A 313 -21.28 12.99 -4.74
CA GLY A 313 -21.38 14.32 -5.34
C GLY A 313 -20.22 15.26 -5.00
N ASP A 314 -19.20 14.75 -4.30
CA ASP A 314 -17.95 15.44 -4.01
C ASP A 314 -16.75 14.64 -4.56
N PRO A 315 -16.55 14.65 -5.89
CA PRO A 315 -15.48 13.89 -6.54
C PRO A 315 -14.10 14.46 -6.19
N LEU A 316 -13.08 13.63 -6.33
CA LEU A 316 -11.69 14.04 -6.20
C LEU A 316 -11.35 15.06 -7.30
N ASP A 317 -10.69 16.15 -6.96
CA ASP A 317 -10.31 17.16 -7.93
C ASP A 317 -8.97 16.83 -8.59
N THR A 318 -8.99 16.47 -9.82
CA THR A 318 -7.80 16.15 -10.62
C THR A 318 -7.00 17.37 -11.03
N THR A 319 -7.53 18.58 -10.80
CA THR A 319 -6.97 19.84 -11.30
C THR A 319 -6.36 20.71 -10.21
N ALA A 320 -6.34 20.27 -8.95
CA ALA A 320 -5.80 21.05 -7.86
C ALA A 320 -4.34 21.46 -8.14
N ASP A 321 -4.13 22.76 -8.30
CA ASP A 321 -2.82 23.37 -8.50
C ASP A 321 -2.37 23.99 -7.18
N CYS A 322 -1.46 23.32 -6.49
CA CYS A 322 -0.85 23.87 -5.27
C CYS A 322 0.42 24.66 -5.54
N GLY A 323 0.71 24.97 -6.81
CA GLY A 323 1.89 25.73 -7.20
C GLY A 323 3.20 24.91 -7.22
N TYR A 324 3.13 23.60 -7.01
CA TYR A 324 4.24 22.65 -7.04
C TYR A 324 3.98 21.53 -8.03
N ASN A 325 5.05 20.87 -8.49
CA ASN A 325 4.97 19.89 -9.60
C ASN A 325 4.25 18.56 -9.25
N ARG A 326 3.78 18.36 -8.03
CA ARG A 326 3.17 17.09 -7.59
C ARG A 326 1.92 17.25 -6.73
N CYS A 327 1.19 18.31 -6.90
CA CYS A 327 -0.10 18.51 -6.24
C CYS A 327 -1.28 18.26 -7.18
N GLY A 328 -1.16 17.33 -8.09
CA GLY A 328 -2.33 16.82 -8.80
C GLY A 328 -3.25 16.09 -7.81
N GLY A 329 -4.55 16.18 -7.98
CA GLY A 329 -5.55 15.80 -7.02
C GLY A 329 -5.58 14.34 -6.53
N PHE A 330 -4.72 13.44 -7.04
CA PHE A 330 -4.70 12.04 -6.60
C PHE A 330 -3.52 11.70 -5.72
N GLY A 331 -2.49 12.56 -5.61
CA GLY A 331 -1.20 12.12 -5.10
C GLY A 331 -0.55 11.09 -6.02
N ASP A 332 0.44 10.37 -5.52
CA ASP A 332 1.13 9.30 -6.25
C ASP A 332 0.76 7.90 -5.72
N PHE A 333 0.18 7.80 -4.53
CA PHE A 333 -0.10 6.53 -3.88
C PHE A 333 -1.41 6.55 -3.12
N ILE A 334 -2.04 5.38 -3.07
CA ILE A 334 -3.11 5.04 -2.14
C ILE A 334 -2.68 3.79 -1.38
N ASP A 335 -3.28 3.56 -0.23
CA ASP A 335 -3.06 2.32 0.51
C ASP A 335 -4.34 1.86 1.21
N ILE A 336 -4.41 0.55 1.48
CA ILE A 336 -5.50 -0.08 2.21
C ILE A 336 -4.96 -1.08 3.20
N LEU A 337 -5.56 -1.15 4.37
CA LEU A 337 -5.26 -2.17 5.35
C LEU A 337 -6.54 -2.79 5.93
N VAL A 338 -6.42 -3.99 6.47
CA VAL A 338 -7.49 -4.66 7.23
C VAL A 338 -7.07 -4.72 8.68
N ASP A 339 -7.84 -4.06 9.55
CA ASP A 339 -7.53 -4.03 10.98
C ASP A 339 -7.82 -5.39 11.67
N GLN A 340 -7.46 -5.50 12.95
CA GLN A 340 -7.66 -6.72 13.75
C GLN A 340 -9.14 -7.12 13.90
N HIS A 341 -10.07 -6.22 13.64
CA HIS A 341 -11.52 -6.48 13.68
C HIS A 341 -12.08 -6.84 12.30
N GLY A 342 -11.22 -6.83 11.26
CA GLY A 342 -11.60 -7.12 9.89
C GLY A 342 -12.27 -5.97 9.16
N ARG A 343 -12.01 -4.73 9.59
CA ARG A 343 -12.47 -3.53 8.90
C ARG A 343 -11.41 -3.07 7.92
N PRO A 344 -11.77 -2.79 6.66
CA PRO A 344 -10.85 -2.15 5.73
C PRO A 344 -10.73 -0.66 6.04
N TRP A 345 -9.51 -0.16 5.98
CA TRP A 345 -9.16 1.26 6.08
C TRP A 345 -8.45 1.67 4.81
N PHE A 346 -9.00 2.62 4.11
CA PHE A 346 -8.47 3.09 2.85
C PHE A 346 -7.99 4.53 2.99
N GLY A 347 -6.74 4.76 2.61
CA GLY A 347 -6.12 6.07 2.55
C GLY A 347 -6.08 6.60 1.13
N LEU A 348 -6.62 7.79 0.91
CA LEU A 348 -6.58 8.49 -0.36
C LEU A 348 -6.43 10.00 -0.14
N SER A 349 -5.89 10.69 -1.13
CA SER A 349 -5.86 12.15 -1.14
C SER A 349 -7.17 12.72 -1.68
N HIS A 350 -7.81 13.59 -0.92
CA HIS A 350 -8.91 14.41 -1.40
C HIS A 350 -8.45 15.87 -1.45
N ASN A 351 -8.58 16.49 -2.56
CA ASN A 351 -7.91 17.68 -3.04
C ASN A 351 -8.37 19.03 -2.51
N LEU A 352 -9.12 19.06 -1.53
CA LEU A 352 -9.20 20.30 -0.81
C LEU A 352 -7.88 20.48 -0.07
N VAL A 353 -7.18 21.46 -0.44
CA VAL A 353 -5.84 21.95 -0.14
C VAL A 353 -5.18 21.50 1.18
N ASP A 354 -5.91 20.87 2.07
CA ASP A 354 -5.46 20.48 3.41
C ASP A 354 -6.12 19.19 3.94
N GLU A 355 -6.80 18.38 3.13
CA GLU A 355 -7.57 17.25 3.63
C GLU A 355 -7.15 15.92 3.01
N GLY A 356 -6.51 15.06 3.79
CA GLY A 356 -6.46 13.63 3.53
C GLY A 356 -7.72 12.97 4.11
N ILE A 357 -8.31 12.05 3.36
CA ILE A 357 -9.50 11.32 3.81
C ILE A 357 -9.13 9.88 4.10
N PHE A 358 -9.51 9.40 5.28
CA PHE A 358 -9.53 8.00 5.62
C PHE A 358 -10.95 7.55 5.71
N GLY A 359 -11.32 6.54 4.93
CA GLY A 359 -12.60 5.92 5.01
C GLY A 359 -12.52 4.55 5.67
N THR A 360 -13.37 4.28 6.64
CA THR A 360 -13.59 2.91 7.10
C THR A 360 -14.98 2.45 6.69
N PHE A 361 -15.05 1.22 6.20
CA PHE A 361 -16.33 0.58 5.88
C PHE A 361 -16.54 -0.65 6.73
N SER A 362 -17.76 -0.77 7.17
CA SER A 362 -18.27 -2.01 7.74
C SER A 362 -19.34 -2.54 6.79
N VAL A 363 -18.94 -3.31 5.81
CA VAL A 363 -19.85 -3.93 4.86
C VAL A 363 -19.79 -5.43 5.03
N GLY A 364 -20.83 -6.01 5.55
CA GLY A 364 -20.94 -7.46 5.70
C GLY A 364 -20.07 -8.05 6.82
N PRO A 365 -19.75 -9.35 6.75
CA PRO A 365 -18.97 -10.04 7.76
C PRO A 365 -17.53 -9.53 7.80
N SER A 366 -16.92 -9.59 8.99
CA SER A 366 -15.52 -9.19 9.19
C SER A 366 -14.57 -9.85 8.20
N LEU A 367 -13.60 -9.10 7.68
CA LEU A 367 -12.56 -9.64 6.82
C LEU A 367 -11.55 -10.53 7.56
N ARG A 368 -11.56 -10.58 8.89
CA ARG A 368 -10.79 -11.55 9.69
C ARG A 368 -11.51 -12.88 9.88
N GLY A 369 -12.70 -13.05 9.32
CA GLY A 369 -13.51 -14.26 9.49
C GLY A 369 -14.39 -14.22 10.74
N PRO A 370 -15.03 -15.33 11.12
CA PRO A 370 -15.87 -15.41 12.28
C PRO A 370 -15.02 -15.39 13.56
N LEU A 371 -14.45 -14.25 13.87
CA LEU A 371 -14.08 -13.95 15.25
C LEU A 371 -15.38 -14.08 16.02
N GLY A 372 -15.40 -14.87 17.14
CA GLY A 372 -16.58 -15.11 17.94
C GLY A 372 -17.47 -13.87 18.11
N PRO A 373 -18.63 -13.85 18.70
CA PRO A 373 -19.67 -12.85 18.50
C PRO A 373 -19.10 -11.44 18.66
N LEU A 374 -18.71 -10.83 17.51
CA LEU A 374 -18.49 -9.40 17.46
C LEU A 374 -19.82 -8.74 17.76
N PRO A 375 -19.84 -7.62 18.51
CA PRO A 375 -21.05 -6.83 18.59
C PRO A 375 -21.53 -6.58 17.16
N GLU A 376 -22.79 -6.91 16.89
CA GLU A 376 -23.40 -6.68 15.58
C GLU A 376 -23.12 -5.24 15.17
N MET A 377 -22.29 -5.06 14.15
CA MET A 377 -22.12 -3.76 13.55
C MET A 377 -23.34 -3.52 12.66
N PRO A 378 -24.02 -2.37 12.76
CA PRO A 378 -25.14 -2.09 11.90
C PRO A 378 -24.69 -2.13 10.44
N ALA A 379 -25.38 -2.92 9.65
CA ALA A 379 -25.20 -2.92 8.21
C ALA A 379 -25.45 -1.50 7.67
N GLY A 380 -24.47 -0.95 6.92
CA GLY A 380 -24.63 0.34 6.27
C GLY A 380 -24.43 1.56 7.17
N GLY A 381 -23.50 1.49 8.10
CA GLY A 381 -23.01 2.69 8.80
C GLY A 381 -22.38 3.68 7.83
N PRO A 382 -22.48 4.99 8.09
CA PRO A 382 -21.84 5.99 7.25
C PRO A 382 -20.33 5.80 7.26
N THR A 383 -19.69 6.14 6.14
CA THR A 383 -18.22 6.29 6.06
C THR A 383 -17.77 7.23 7.16
N THR A 384 -16.82 6.80 7.97
CA THR A 384 -16.20 7.70 8.94
C THR A 384 -15.04 8.40 8.23
N LEU A 385 -15.19 9.69 8.00
CA LEU A 385 -14.15 10.53 7.43
C LEU A 385 -13.29 11.07 8.58
N LEU A 386 -11.99 10.88 8.46
CA LEU A 386 -11.00 11.46 9.36
C LEU A 386 -10.34 12.62 8.63
N SER A 387 -10.49 13.83 9.12
CA SER A 387 -9.78 14.99 8.62
C SER A 387 -8.47 15.19 9.37
N ASN A 388 -7.47 15.75 8.69
CA ASN A 388 -6.22 16.14 9.35
C ASN A 388 -6.46 17.30 10.32
N PRO A 389 -6.27 17.12 11.62
CA PRO A 389 -6.49 18.20 12.59
C PRO A 389 -5.45 19.31 12.53
N THR A 390 -4.32 19.10 11.86
CA THR A 390 -3.19 20.05 11.86
C THR A 390 -3.15 20.97 10.64
N GLY A 391 -4.04 20.77 9.66
CA GLY A 391 -4.13 21.63 8.48
C GLY A 391 -2.92 21.57 7.54
N GLY A 392 -2.17 20.47 7.58
CA GLY A 392 -1.08 20.21 6.62
C GLY A 392 -1.58 19.37 5.45
N ASN A 393 -1.02 19.59 4.26
CA ASN A 393 -1.30 18.74 3.10
C ASN A 393 -0.97 17.29 3.43
N MET A 394 -1.94 16.40 3.40
CA MET A 394 -1.72 14.97 3.48
C MET A 394 -1.78 14.37 2.09
N THR A 395 -0.67 13.82 1.66
CA THR A 395 -0.62 12.83 0.58
C THR A 395 -0.47 11.48 1.26
N ILE A 396 -1.36 10.57 1.00
CA ILE A 396 -1.32 9.21 1.54
C ILE A 396 -0.66 8.33 0.51
#